data_fdc97f19c78e9c6df17b719224f10acd
#
_entry.id   fdc97f19c78e9c6df17b719224f10acd
#
_cell.length_a   1.000
_cell.length_b   1.000
_cell.length_c   1.000
_cell.angle_alpha   90.00
_cell.angle_beta   90.00
_cell.angle_gamma   90.00
#
_symmetry.space_group_name_H-M   'P 1'
#
loop_
_entity.id
_entity.type
_entity.pdbx_description
1 polymer ?
#
loop_
_entity_poly.entity_id
_entity_poly.type
_entity_poly.pdbx_seq_one_letter_code
_entity_poly.pdbx_strand_id
1 'polypeptide(L)'
;MEKSVAHLLEIVYEPRFLDCSYGFRPARNCHQAVREVVEMIQKRKTNSVVEADIRSFFDTLDHEWLIKFLEHDIADRKFIGIISKLLKAGVLENGKFLQKEEGSPQGGGASAALANIYLHYVLDLWFEKAVKRQCRGQAYLIRYADDFVCCFQHRDDAEWFYAALGERMAKFGLELAEEKTRILEFGRFAAENRKMRGERKPETFNFLGFTFYCSLDGRKQFFRVKVKTDRKKLISKLKKLNIWLKEHRHLPVKEIIKRINQGLRGHYQYYGVTDNTRSLERFLYMAKGLLFKWLNRRSQRRSFDWEEFSTRILGLFPLLRPTIKVSLFYR
;
A
#
# COMPACT_ATOMS: atom_id res chain seq x y z
N MET A 1 -11.79 26.14 -1.89
CA MET A 1 -12.90 25.43 -2.54
C MET A 1 -12.72 23.91 -2.49
N GLU A 2 -11.67 23.28 -3.07
CA GLU A 2 -11.49 21.82 -3.06
C GLU A 2 -11.52 21.17 -1.67
N LYS A 3 -10.86 21.77 -0.67
CA LYS A 3 -10.88 21.25 0.71
C LYS A 3 -12.28 21.27 1.33
N SER A 4 -13.08 22.27 1.01
CA SER A 4 -14.46 22.34 1.50
C SER A 4 -15.34 21.30 0.84
N VAL A 5 -15.16 21.07 -0.47
CA VAL A 5 -15.83 19.98 -1.21
C VAL A 5 -15.44 18.63 -0.64
N ALA A 6 -14.14 18.38 -0.42
CA ALA A 6 -13.65 17.15 0.19
C ALA A 6 -14.29 16.89 1.57
N HIS A 7 -14.36 17.91 2.41
CA HIS A 7 -14.94 17.78 3.75
C HIS A 7 -16.45 17.49 3.72
N LEU A 8 -17.19 18.15 2.82
CA LEU A 8 -18.62 17.85 2.64
C LEU A 8 -18.85 16.41 2.12
N LEU A 9 -18.06 15.97 1.15
CA LEU A 9 -18.12 14.60 0.66
C LEU A 9 -17.79 13.59 1.76
N GLU A 10 -16.79 13.87 2.58
CA GLU A 10 -16.42 13.04 3.73
C GLU A 10 -17.60 12.91 4.72
N ILE A 11 -18.26 13.99 5.09
CA ILE A 11 -19.43 13.97 5.99
C ILE A 11 -20.57 13.10 5.40
N VAL A 12 -20.81 13.20 4.10
CA VAL A 12 -21.90 12.47 3.43
C VAL A 12 -21.57 10.98 3.29
N TYR A 13 -20.32 10.64 2.94
CA TYR A 13 -19.96 9.29 2.53
C TYR A 13 -19.28 8.45 3.61
N GLU A 14 -18.64 9.06 4.63
CA GLU A 14 -18.00 8.27 5.70
C GLU A 14 -18.96 7.28 6.39
N PRO A 15 -20.23 7.64 6.70
CA PRO A 15 -21.19 6.68 7.26
C PRO A 15 -21.62 5.56 6.29
N ARG A 16 -21.40 5.73 4.99
CA ARG A 16 -21.80 4.79 3.93
C ARG A 16 -20.71 3.83 3.52
N PHE A 17 -19.45 4.25 3.67
CA PHE A 17 -18.33 3.41 3.32
C PHE A 17 -18.27 2.14 4.16
N LEU A 18 -18.07 1.00 3.49
CA LEU A 18 -17.97 -0.29 4.14
C LEU A 18 -16.64 -0.43 4.92
N ASP A 19 -16.62 -1.35 5.86
CA ASP A 19 -15.46 -1.62 6.71
C ASP A 19 -14.25 -2.16 5.93
N CYS A 20 -14.44 -2.71 4.75
CA CYS A 20 -13.38 -3.19 3.87
C CYS A 20 -12.49 -2.07 3.30
N SER A 21 -12.94 -0.80 3.32
CA SER A 21 -12.23 0.36 2.78
C SER A 21 -11.48 1.11 3.88
N TYR A 22 -10.17 1.33 3.67
CA TYR A 22 -9.26 1.95 4.65
C TYR A 22 -8.59 3.23 4.18
N GLY A 23 -8.31 3.36 2.88
CA GLY A 23 -7.55 4.47 2.33
C GLY A 23 -8.28 5.80 2.41
N PHE A 24 -7.58 6.88 2.79
CA PHE A 24 -8.09 8.26 2.81
C PHE A 24 -9.36 8.47 3.64
N ARG A 25 -9.59 7.65 4.66
CA ARG A 25 -10.72 7.76 5.56
C ARG A 25 -10.28 8.22 6.96
N PRO A 26 -11.07 9.01 7.69
CA PRO A 26 -10.80 9.41 9.07
C PRO A 26 -10.61 8.18 9.97
N ALA A 27 -9.69 8.27 10.91
CA ALA A 27 -9.37 7.21 11.88
C ALA A 27 -8.97 5.85 11.27
N ARG A 28 -8.81 5.75 9.94
CA ARG A 28 -8.32 4.57 9.23
C ARG A 28 -6.88 4.77 8.76
N ASN A 29 -6.09 3.70 8.73
CA ASN A 29 -4.69 3.77 8.29
C ASN A 29 -4.21 2.45 7.66
N CYS A 30 -3.05 2.50 7.00
CA CYS A 30 -2.47 1.35 6.31
C CYS A 30 -2.16 0.16 7.24
N HIS A 31 -1.78 0.41 8.50
CA HIS A 31 -1.49 -0.68 9.44
C HIS A 31 -2.75 -1.44 9.86
N GLN A 32 -3.91 -0.77 9.90
CA GLN A 32 -5.19 -1.45 10.12
C GLN A 32 -5.54 -2.35 8.95
N ALA A 33 -5.39 -1.87 7.70
CA ALA A 33 -5.60 -2.69 6.50
C ALA A 33 -4.65 -3.91 6.46
N VAL A 34 -3.35 -3.71 6.74
CA VAL A 34 -2.37 -4.80 6.82
C VAL A 34 -2.73 -5.82 7.91
N ARG A 35 -3.18 -5.35 9.08
CA ARG A 35 -3.64 -6.21 10.18
C ARG A 35 -4.85 -7.01 9.78
N GLU A 36 -5.82 -6.39 9.10
CA GLU A 36 -7.04 -7.06 8.62
C GLU A 36 -6.70 -8.19 7.64
N VAL A 37 -5.80 -7.96 6.68
CA VAL A 37 -5.32 -9.03 5.77
C VAL A 37 -4.71 -10.20 6.56
N VAL A 38 -3.84 -9.91 7.54
CA VAL A 38 -3.25 -10.95 8.39
C VAL A 38 -4.35 -11.72 9.14
N GLU A 39 -5.34 -11.02 9.68
CA GLU A 39 -6.44 -11.63 10.45
C GLU A 39 -7.33 -12.50 9.57
N MET A 40 -7.74 -12.01 8.40
CA MET A 40 -8.59 -12.76 7.46
C MET A 40 -7.90 -14.05 7.00
N ILE A 41 -6.60 -14.02 6.75
CA ILE A 41 -5.87 -15.22 6.31
C ILE A 41 -5.57 -16.17 7.48
N GLN A 42 -5.24 -15.64 8.65
CA GLN A 42 -4.79 -16.45 9.78
C GLN A 42 -5.94 -17.05 10.60
N LYS A 43 -7.02 -16.29 10.82
CA LYS A 43 -8.15 -16.67 11.67
C LYS A 43 -9.38 -17.19 10.91
N ARG A 44 -9.53 -16.82 9.64
CA ARG A 44 -10.67 -17.22 8.80
C ARG A 44 -10.27 -18.35 7.86
N LYS A 45 -11.27 -18.89 7.15
CA LYS A 45 -11.07 -19.98 6.18
C LYS A 45 -10.57 -19.39 4.85
N THR A 46 -9.32 -18.94 4.79
CA THR A 46 -8.70 -18.42 3.55
C THR A 46 -7.68 -19.42 3.03
N ASN A 47 -7.81 -19.83 1.74
CA ASN A 47 -6.87 -20.69 1.04
C ASN A 47 -6.42 -20.10 -0.30
N SER A 48 -7.12 -19.09 -0.80
CA SER A 48 -6.78 -18.39 -2.04
C SER A 48 -6.83 -16.88 -1.82
N VAL A 49 -5.87 -16.18 -2.42
CA VAL A 49 -5.77 -14.72 -2.37
C VAL A 49 -5.72 -14.20 -3.80
N VAL A 50 -6.51 -13.20 -4.10
CA VAL A 50 -6.44 -12.43 -5.34
C VAL A 50 -5.76 -11.11 -5.00
N GLU A 51 -4.55 -10.93 -5.52
CA GLU A 51 -3.82 -9.65 -5.54
C GLU A 51 -4.24 -8.93 -6.82
N ALA A 52 -4.76 -7.72 -6.73
CA ALA A 52 -5.21 -6.96 -7.90
C ALA A 52 -4.81 -5.48 -7.80
N ASP A 53 -4.48 -4.90 -8.94
CA ASP A 53 -4.10 -3.49 -9.10
C ASP A 53 -4.88 -2.89 -10.29
N ILE A 54 -5.37 -1.66 -10.14
CA ILE A 54 -6.09 -0.94 -11.21
C ILE A 54 -5.06 -0.08 -11.93
N ARG A 55 -5.01 -0.19 -13.28
CA ARG A 55 -4.08 0.57 -14.09
C ARG A 55 -4.47 2.04 -14.08
N SER A 56 -3.53 2.91 -13.69
CA SER A 56 -3.68 4.38 -13.76
C SER A 56 -5.02 4.92 -13.22
N PHE A 57 -5.55 4.33 -12.16
CA PHE A 57 -6.90 4.57 -11.64
C PHE A 57 -7.30 6.05 -11.59
N PHE A 58 -6.44 6.91 -11.07
CA PHE A 58 -6.73 8.35 -10.96
C PHE A 58 -6.80 9.06 -12.32
N ASP A 59 -6.19 8.51 -13.36
CA ASP A 59 -6.17 9.09 -14.70
C ASP A 59 -7.32 8.56 -15.59
N THR A 60 -7.92 7.42 -15.22
CA THR A 60 -8.98 6.73 -15.99
C THR A 60 -10.35 6.78 -15.34
N LEU A 61 -10.51 7.58 -14.28
CA LEU A 61 -11.77 7.70 -13.56
C LEU A 61 -12.82 8.39 -14.45
N ASP A 62 -13.88 7.67 -14.79
CA ASP A 62 -14.97 8.15 -15.65
C ASP A 62 -15.86 9.17 -14.92
N HIS A 63 -15.91 10.40 -15.46
CA HIS A 63 -16.66 11.50 -14.85
C HIS A 63 -18.17 11.28 -14.89
N GLU A 64 -18.71 10.64 -15.94
CA GLU A 64 -20.15 10.41 -16.07
C GLU A 64 -20.64 9.43 -14.98
N TRP A 65 -19.92 8.32 -14.82
CA TRP A 65 -20.23 7.37 -13.76
C TRP A 65 -20.08 7.99 -12.37
N LEU A 66 -19.02 8.76 -12.15
CA LEU A 66 -18.82 9.45 -10.87
C LEU A 66 -19.99 10.40 -10.56
N ILE A 67 -20.43 11.20 -11.52
CA ILE A 67 -21.57 12.11 -11.34
C ILE A 67 -22.86 11.31 -11.05
N LYS A 68 -23.12 10.22 -11.77
CA LYS A 68 -24.27 9.34 -11.50
C LYS A 68 -24.26 8.78 -10.09
N PHE A 69 -23.07 8.39 -9.57
CA PHE A 69 -22.96 7.93 -8.18
C PHE A 69 -23.21 9.04 -7.17
N LEU A 70 -22.76 10.25 -7.45
CA LEU A 70 -23.03 11.41 -6.60
C LEU A 70 -24.50 11.80 -6.60
N GLU A 71 -25.15 11.80 -7.77
CA GLU A 71 -26.58 12.11 -7.92
C GLU A 71 -27.50 11.10 -7.24
N HIS A 72 -27.04 9.86 -7.07
CA HIS A 72 -27.77 8.84 -6.32
C HIS A 72 -27.93 9.20 -4.83
N ASP A 73 -26.95 9.89 -4.25
CA ASP A 73 -26.90 10.16 -2.81
C ASP A 73 -27.13 11.64 -2.46
N ILE A 74 -26.88 12.55 -3.40
CA ILE A 74 -26.87 13.99 -3.17
C ILE A 74 -27.90 14.65 -4.09
N ALA A 75 -28.95 15.22 -3.48
CA ALA A 75 -30.01 15.91 -4.21
C ALA A 75 -29.64 17.34 -4.66
N ASP A 76 -28.58 17.93 -4.07
CA ASP A 76 -28.15 19.29 -4.40
C ASP A 76 -27.40 19.34 -5.75
N ARG A 77 -28.14 19.68 -6.82
CA ARG A 77 -27.59 19.84 -8.16
C ARG A 77 -26.53 20.93 -8.27
N LYS A 78 -26.59 21.98 -7.42
CA LYS A 78 -25.57 23.05 -7.44
C LYS A 78 -24.25 22.53 -6.91
N PHE A 79 -24.28 21.76 -5.85
CA PHE A 79 -23.08 21.11 -5.30
C PHE A 79 -22.47 20.13 -6.31
N ILE A 80 -23.26 19.28 -6.96
CA ILE A 80 -22.79 18.38 -8.04
C ILE A 80 -22.20 19.18 -9.21
N GLY A 81 -22.83 20.29 -9.59
CA GLY A 81 -22.29 21.18 -10.61
C GLY A 81 -20.92 21.78 -10.26
N ILE A 82 -20.65 22.05 -9.00
CA ILE A 82 -19.32 22.49 -8.52
C ILE A 82 -18.31 21.35 -8.69
N ILE A 83 -18.67 20.12 -8.30
CA ILE A 83 -17.78 18.94 -8.45
C ILE A 83 -17.48 18.69 -9.94
N SER A 84 -18.49 18.73 -10.79
CA SER A 84 -18.31 18.58 -12.24
C SER A 84 -17.34 19.62 -12.83
N LYS A 85 -17.45 20.88 -12.39
CA LYS A 85 -16.51 21.93 -12.80
C LYS A 85 -15.10 21.66 -12.29
N LEU A 86 -14.94 21.17 -11.06
CA LEU A 86 -13.63 20.81 -10.50
C LEU A 86 -12.98 19.65 -11.27
N LEU A 87 -13.74 18.64 -11.64
CA LEU A 87 -13.26 17.52 -12.46
C LEU A 87 -12.79 17.99 -13.86
N LYS A 88 -13.56 18.89 -14.48
CA LYS A 88 -13.25 19.47 -15.82
C LYS A 88 -12.17 20.54 -15.78
N ALA A 89 -11.85 21.10 -14.63
CA ALA A 89 -10.88 22.18 -14.49
C ALA A 89 -9.45 21.82 -14.89
N GLY A 90 -9.17 20.53 -15.17
CA GLY A 90 -7.89 20.06 -15.67
C GLY A 90 -6.71 20.24 -14.71
N VAL A 91 -5.53 19.84 -15.15
CA VAL A 91 -4.27 19.97 -14.42
C VAL A 91 -3.34 20.92 -15.16
N LEU A 92 -2.70 21.83 -14.44
CA LEU A 92 -1.65 22.67 -14.98
C LEU A 92 -0.33 21.86 -14.94
N GLU A 93 0.06 21.27 -16.05
CA GLU A 93 1.29 20.50 -16.15
C GLU A 93 2.28 21.22 -17.04
N ASN A 94 3.47 21.52 -16.50
CA ASN A 94 4.55 22.24 -17.19
C ASN A 94 4.12 23.59 -17.82
N GLY A 95 3.19 24.31 -17.16
CA GLY A 95 2.71 25.62 -17.64
C GLY A 95 1.68 25.53 -18.78
N LYS A 96 1.22 24.32 -19.17
CA LYS A 96 0.14 24.11 -20.13
C LYS A 96 -1.09 23.59 -19.41
N PHE A 97 -2.24 24.19 -19.70
CA PHE A 97 -3.53 23.75 -19.21
C PHE A 97 -4.00 22.55 -20.06
N LEU A 98 -4.07 21.38 -19.44
CA LEU A 98 -4.61 20.17 -20.06
C LEU A 98 -6.01 19.95 -19.51
N GLN A 99 -7.01 20.17 -20.36
CA GLN A 99 -8.38 19.77 -20.05
C GLN A 99 -8.49 18.26 -20.23
N LYS A 100 -8.81 17.54 -19.15
CA LYS A 100 -9.03 16.09 -19.19
C LYS A 100 -10.54 15.82 -19.15
N GLU A 101 -11.02 14.98 -20.02
CA GLU A 101 -12.41 14.45 -19.98
C GLU A 101 -12.55 13.29 -19.00
N GLU A 102 -11.42 12.68 -18.63
CA GLU A 102 -11.31 11.57 -17.66
C GLU A 102 -10.25 11.88 -16.60
N GLY A 103 -10.37 11.22 -15.47
CA GLY A 103 -9.41 11.28 -14.37
C GLY A 103 -9.69 12.39 -13.36
N SER A 104 -8.99 12.30 -12.23
CA SER A 104 -9.06 13.30 -11.16
C SER A 104 -7.68 13.95 -11.00
N PRO A 105 -7.59 15.28 -10.76
CA PRO A 105 -6.32 15.95 -10.55
C PRO A 105 -5.49 15.26 -9.47
N GLN A 106 -4.31 14.73 -9.82
CA GLN A 106 -3.42 14.10 -8.85
C GLN A 106 -2.98 15.14 -7.81
N GLY A 107 -3.34 14.91 -6.54
CA GLY A 107 -3.01 15.80 -5.42
C GLY A 107 -4.08 16.83 -5.05
N GLY A 108 -5.21 16.87 -5.75
CA GLY A 108 -6.37 17.66 -5.35
C GLY A 108 -6.98 17.16 -4.03
N GLY A 109 -7.38 18.06 -3.13
CA GLY A 109 -7.94 17.69 -1.83
C GLY A 109 -9.21 16.82 -1.92
N ALA A 110 -10.02 16.96 -2.98
CA ALA A 110 -11.25 16.20 -3.21
C ALA A 110 -11.02 14.86 -3.94
N SER A 111 -9.90 14.71 -4.68
CA SER A 111 -9.65 13.54 -5.52
C SER A 111 -9.68 12.21 -4.77
N ALA A 112 -9.13 12.19 -3.57
CA ALA A 112 -9.11 10.99 -2.73
C ALA A 112 -10.52 10.57 -2.26
N ALA A 113 -11.38 11.54 -1.92
CA ALA A 113 -12.78 11.26 -1.56
C ALA A 113 -13.58 10.75 -2.76
N LEU A 114 -13.44 11.41 -3.92
CA LEU A 114 -14.10 11.02 -5.17
C LEU A 114 -13.66 9.62 -5.63
N ALA A 115 -12.37 9.33 -5.54
CA ALA A 115 -11.81 7.99 -5.81
C ALA A 115 -12.43 6.91 -4.90
N ASN A 116 -12.56 7.20 -3.61
CA ASN A 116 -13.20 6.29 -2.67
C ASN A 116 -14.71 6.10 -2.97
N ILE A 117 -15.41 7.16 -3.34
CA ILE A 117 -16.82 7.09 -3.74
C ILE A 117 -16.97 6.19 -4.98
N TYR A 118 -16.12 6.39 -5.98
CA TYR A 118 -16.15 5.58 -7.19
C TYR A 118 -15.99 4.09 -6.89
N LEU A 119 -14.94 3.73 -6.17
CA LEU A 119 -14.67 2.34 -5.82
C LEU A 119 -15.67 1.75 -4.82
N HIS A 120 -16.31 2.57 -4.00
CA HIS A 120 -17.42 2.11 -3.16
C HIS A 120 -18.55 1.50 -3.98
N TYR A 121 -18.96 2.16 -5.08
CA TYR A 121 -20.02 1.66 -5.97
C TYR A 121 -19.53 0.57 -6.91
N VAL A 122 -18.35 0.73 -7.47
CA VAL A 122 -17.82 -0.20 -8.47
C VAL A 122 -17.38 -1.51 -7.84
N LEU A 123 -16.67 -1.46 -6.70
CA LEU A 123 -16.03 -2.62 -6.08
C LEU A 123 -16.67 -3.02 -4.74
N ASP A 124 -16.73 -2.11 -3.76
CA ASP A 124 -17.06 -2.46 -2.38
C ASP A 124 -18.49 -3.04 -2.25
N LEU A 125 -19.49 -2.29 -2.75
CA LEU A 125 -20.89 -2.72 -2.72
C LEU A 125 -21.14 -3.96 -3.58
N TRP A 126 -20.50 -4.02 -4.74
CA TRP A 126 -20.61 -5.21 -5.61
C TRP A 126 -20.04 -6.45 -4.93
N PHE A 127 -18.86 -6.32 -4.30
CA PHE A 127 -18.26 -7.43 -3.55
C PHE A 127 -19.16 -7.89 -2.41
N GLU A 128 -19.68 -6.97 -1.61
CA GLU A 128 -20.52 -7.30 -0.45
C GLU A 128 -21.86 -7.90 -0.84
N LYS A 129 -22.55 -7.31 -1.84
CA LYS A 129 -23.93 -7.66 -2.17
C LYS A 129 -24.05 -8.76 -3.23
N ALA A 130 -23.10 -8.89 -4.14
CA ALA A 130 -23.15 -9.85 -5.24
C ALA A 130 -22.09 -10.94 -5.09
N VAL A 131 -20.79 -10.59 -4.99
CA VAL A 131 -19.70 -11.58 -4.95
C VAL A 131 -19.85 -12.53 -3.77
N LYS A 132 -20.03 -12.02 -2.55
CA LYS A 132 -20.18 -12.87 -1.36
C LYS A 132 -21.37 -13.82 -1.44
N ARG A 133 -22.46 -13.42 -2.10
CA ARG A 133 -23.64 -14.30 -2.26
C ARG A 133 -23.42 -15.43 -3.26
N GLN A 134 -22.53 -15.22 -4.22
CA GLN A 134 -22.24 -16.18 -5.27
C GLN A 134 -21.14 -17.16 -4.87
N CYS A 135 -20.28 -16.77 -3.93
CA CYS A 135 -19.24 -17.63 -3.37
C CYS A 135 -19.87 -18.75 -2.53
N ARG A 136 -19.36 -19.98 -2.71
CA ARG A 136 -19.72 -21.14 -1.89
C ARG A 136 -19.13 -21.09 -0.49
N GLY A 137 -18.01 -20.38 -0.34
CA GLY A 137 -17.27 -20.21 0.90
C GLY A 137 -17.17 -18.77 1.36
N GLN A 138 -16.34 -18.57 2.37
CA GLN A 138 -16.08 -17.24 2.90
C GLN A 138 -15.25 -16.43 1.91
N ALA A 139 -15.62 -15.14 1.71
CA ALA A 139 -14.92 -14.21 0.87
C ALA A 139 -14.78 -12.83 1.59
N TYR A 140 -13.61 -12.24 1.50
CA TYR A 140 -13.27 -10.98 2.16
C TYR A 140 -12.55 -10.05 1.20
N LEU A 141 -12.89 -8.75 1.22
CA LEU A 141 -12.21 -7.68 0.51
C LEU A 141 -11.52 -6.78 1.52
N ILE A 142 -10.28 -6.40 1.26
CA ILE A 142 -9.55 -5.38 2.02
C ILE A 142 -8.98 -4.39 1.00
N ARG A 143 -9.42 -3.13 1.05
CA ARG A 143 -9.06 -2.09 0.09
C ARG A 143 -8.43 -0.88 0.77
N TYR A 144 -7.37 -0.38 0.18
CA TYR A 144 -6.74 0.89 0.55
C TYR A 144 -6.57 1.75 -0.70
N ALA A 145 -7.47 2.70 -0.94
CA ALA A 145 -7.60 3.41 -2.21
C ALA A 145 -7.82 2.44 -3.38
N ASP A 146 -6.94 2.45 -4.37
CA ASP A 146 -6.92 1.58 -5.55
C ASP A 146 -6.19 0.24 -5.33
N ASP A 147 -5.40 0.11 -4.26
CA ASP A 147 -4.70 -1.13 -3.90
C ASP A 147 -5.63 -2.02 -3.06
N PHE A 148 -5.89 -3.26 -3.50
CA PHE A 148 -6.79 -4.14 -2.78
C PHE A 148 -6.41 -5.62 -2.88
N VAL A 149 -6.86 -6.37 -1.89
CA VAL A 149 -6.65 -7.82 -1.77
C VAL A 149 -7.98 -8.48 -1.44
N CYS A 150 -8.30 -9.56 -2.15
CA CYS A 150 -9.45 -10.39 -1.87
C CYS A 150 -9.01 -11.77 -1.38
N CYS A 151 -9.64 -12.25 -0.30
CA CYS A 151 -9.35 -13.54 0.32
C CYS A 151 -10.52 -14.46 0.13
N PHE A 152 -10.29 -15.71 -0.32
CA PHE A 152 -11.33 -16.70 -0.59
C PHE A 152 -11.05 -18.03 0.10
N GLN A 153 -12.10 -18.70 0.54
CA GLN A 153 -12.01 -20.04 1.09
C GLN A 153 -11.75 -21.08 0.00
N HIS A 154 -12.44 -21.00 -1.15
CA HIS A 154 -12.32 -21.93 -2.26
C HIS A 154 -11.63 -21.27 -3.45
N ARG A 155 -10.83 -22.06 -4.16
CA ARG A 155 -10.10 -21.60 -5.33
C ARG A 155 -11.04 -21.26 -6.49
N ASP A 156 -12.07 -22.07 -6.69
CA ASP A 156 -13.06 -21.86 -7.76
C ASP A 156 -13.78 -20.51 -7.58
N ASP A 157 -14.08 -20.12 -6.32
CA ASP A 157 -14.69 -18.82 -6.01
C ASP A 157 -13.72 -17.68 -6.39
N ALA A 158 -12.41 -17.85 -6.15
CA ALA A 158 -11.40 -16.86 -6.53
C ALA A 158 -11.21 -16.76 -8.04
N GLU A 159 -11.26 -17.88 -8.77
CA GLU A 159 -11.16 -17.94 -10.23
C GLU A 159 -12.38 -17.30 -10.89
N TRP A 160 -13.58 -17.62 -10.42
CA TRP A 160 -14.81 -16.97 -10.87
C TRP A 160 -14.76 -15.46 -10.61
N PHE A 161 -14.38 -15.04 -9.38
CA PHE A 161 -14.25 -13.61 -9.03
C PHE A 161 -13.27 -12.90 -9.93
N TYR A 162 -12.13 -13.51 -10.23
CA TYR A 162 -11.09 -12.90 -11.09
C TYR A 162 -11.64 -12.58 -12.48
N ALA A 163 -12.37 -13.51 -13.09
CA ALA A 163 -13.02 -13.29 -14.38
C ALA A 163 -14.09 -12.19 -14.30
N ALA A 164 -14.99 -12.28 -13.32
CA ALA A 164 -16.05 -11.31 -13.10
C ALA A 164 -15.52 -9.91 -12.74
N LEU A 165 -14.36 -9.82 -12.08
CA LEU A 165 -13.70 -8.55 -11.73
C LEU A 165 -13.27 -7.80 -12.99
N GLY A 166 -12.69 -8.49 -13.99
CA GLY A 166 -12.28 -7.87 -15.25
C GLY A 166 -13.48 -7.24 -15.99
N GLU A 167 -14.58 -8.00 -16.11
CA GLU A 167 -15.82 -7.50 -16.73
C GLU A 167 -16.41 -6.31 -15.94
N ARG A 168 -16.39 -6.42 -14.61
CA ARG A 168 -16.89 -5.37 -13.72
C ARG A 168 -16.11 -4.08 -13.87
N MET A 169 -14.78 -4.14 -13.89
CA MET A 169 -13.92 -2.98 -14.05
C MET A 169 -14.12 -2.33 -15.41
N ALA A 170 -14.12 -3.13 -16.49
CA ALA A 170 -14.34 -2.65 -17.86
C ALA A 170 -15.67 -1.91 -18.03
N LYS A 171 -16.76 -2.39 -17.38
CA LYS A 171 -18.08 -1.74 -17.40
C LYS A 171 -18.03 -0.30 -16.88
N PHE A 172 -17.10 0.02 -16.01
CA PHE A 172 -16.96 1.35 -15.39
C PHE A 172 -15.69 2.07 -15.86
N GLY A 173 -15.19 1.77 -17.07
CA GLY A 173 -14.04 2.47 -17.65
C GLY A 173 -12.71 2.20 -16.95
N LEU A 174 -12.61 1.15 -16.12
CA LEU A 174 -11.39 0.80 -15.41
C LEU A 174 -10.74 -0.44 -16.03
N GLU A 175 -9.40 -0.50 -15.97
CA GLU A 175 -8.62 -1.62 -16.48
C GLU A 175 -7.75 -2.21 -15.35
N LEU A 176 -7.73 -3.56 -15.25
CA LEU A 176 -6.82 -4.24 -14.33
C LEU A 176 -5.40 -4.28 -14.90
N ALA A 177 -4.41 -4.08 -14.05
CA ALA A 177 -3.01 -4.32 -14.40
C ALA A 177 -2.75 -5.84 -14.39
N GLU A 178 -2.89 -6.49 -15.57
CA GLU A 178 -2.78 -7.95 -15.69
C GLU A 178 -1.46 -8.49 -15.15
N GLU A 179 -0.35 -7.76 -15.35
CA GLU A 179 0.97 -8.12 -14.88
C GLU A 179 1.12 -8.12 -13.34
N LYS A 180 0.16 -7.53 -12.63
CA LYS A 180 0.12 -7.45 -11.17
C LYS A 180 -1.08 -8.15 -10.56
N THR A 181 -2.06 -8.51 -11.39
CA THR A 181 -3.28 -9.16 -10.94
C THR A 181 -3.15 -10.67 -11.08
N ARG A 182 -3.31 -11.40 -9.98
CA ARG A 182 -3.10 -12.85 -9.97
C ARG A 182 -3.80 -13.54 -8.81
N ILE A 183 -4.07 -14.83 -8.98
CA ILE A 183 -4.61 -15.71 -7.96
C ILE A 183 -3.46 -16.51 -7.35
N LEU A 184 -3.39 -16.54 -6.02
CA LEU A 184 -2.36 -17.27 -5.28
C LEU A 184 -2.99 -18.30 -4.34
N GLU A 185 -2.38 -19.47 -4.26
CA GLU A 185 -2.65 -20.40 -3.17
C GLU A 185 -1.93 -19.90 -1.91
N PHE A 186 -2.69 -19.38 -0.96
CA PHE A 186 -2.14 -18.71 0.21
C PHE A 186 -3.02 -18.93 1.44
N GLY A 187 -2.50 -19.58 2.45
CA GLY A 187 -3.23 -19.90 3.66
C GLY A 187 -2.59 -21.03 4.43
N ARG A 188 -3.33 -21.56 5.40
CA ARG A 188 -2.85 -22.59 6.32
C ARG A 188 -2.33 -23.85 5.62
N PHE A 189 -2.98 -24.26 4.56
CA PHE A 189 -2.68 -25.51 3.84
C PHE A 189 -1.72 -25.32 2.66
N ALA A 190 -1.44 -24.07 2.25
CA ALA A 190 -0.65 -23.80 1.05
C ALA A 190 0.74 -24.46 1.06
N ALA A 191 1.41 -24.53 2.21
CA ALA A 191 2.74 -25.15 2.32
C ALA A 191 2.69 -26.66 2.16
N GLU A 192 1.67 -27.31 2.73
CA GLU A 192 1.46 -28.76 2.66
C GLU A 192 1.02 -29.20 1.26
N ASN A 193 0.03 -28.52 0.69
CA ASN A 193 -0.47 -28.79 -0.66
C ASN A 193 0.64 -28.70 -1.70
N ARG A 194 1.46 -27.64 -1.63
CA ARG A 194 2.60 -27.45 -2.55
C ARG A 194 3.67 -28.54 -2.36
N LYS A 195 3.93 -28.93 -1.11
CA LYS A 195 4.86 -30.03 -0.83
C LYS A 195 4.38 -31.36 -1.41
N MET A 196 3.05 -31.67 -1.30
CA MET A 196 2.48 -32.88 -1.90
C MET A 196 2.61 -32.89 -3.44
N ARG A 197 2.58 -31.73 -4.09
CA ARG A 197 2.79 -31.59 -5.53
C ARG A 197 4.27 -31.51 -5.94
N GLY A 198 5.22 -31.62 -4.99
CA GLY A 198 6.65 -31.48 -5.28
C GLY A 198 7.08 -30.02 -5.57
N GLU A 199 6.23 -29.06 -5.28
CA GLU A 199 6.51 -27.65 -5.53
C GLU A 199 7.33 -27.00 -4.39
N ARG A 200 7.87 -25.81 -4.68
CA ARG A 200 8.61 -25.02 -3.70
C ARG A 200 7.66 -24.38 -2.66
N LYS A 201 8.21 -23.55 -1.76
CA LYS A 201 7.50 -22.79 -0.73
C LYS A 201 6.31 -22.04 -1.33
N PRO A 202 5.25 -21.77 -0.51
CA PRO A 202 4.12 -20.96 -0.93
C PRO A 202 4.55 -19.62 -1.53
N GLU A 203 3.74 -19.16 -2.45
CA GLU A 203 3.93 -17.85 -3.06
C GLU A 203 3.80 -16.73 -2.03
N THR A 204 4.17 -15.54 -2.44
CA THR A 204 4.07 -14.34 -1.61
C THR A 204 3.35 -13.27 -2.41
N PHE A 205 2.61 -12.39 -1.77
CA PHE A 205 2.00 -11.24 -2.42
C PHE A 205 2.40 -9.94 -1.73
N ASN A 206 2.21 -8.82 -2.43
CA ASN A 206 2.52 -7.51 -1.92
C ASN A 206 1.25 -6.69 -1.71
N PHE A 207 1.19 -6.00 -0.57
CA PHE A 207 0.11 -5.05 -0.29
C PHE A 207 0.67 -3.92 0.58
N LEU A 208 0.40 -2.68 0.21
CA LEU A 208 0.85 -1.48 0.93
C LEU A 208 2.35 -1.47 1.25
N GLY A 209 3.17 -1.93 0.32
CA GLY A 209 4.64 -1.96 0.49
C GLY A 209 5.17 -3.03 1.44
N PHE A 210 4.34 -3.95 1.87
CA PHE A 210 4.71 -5.16 2.59
C PHE A 210 4.58 -6.39 1.70
N THR A 211 5.48 -7.35 1.88
CA THR A 211 5.37 -8.70 1.30
C THR A 211 4.85 -9.66 2.37
N PHE A 212 3.72 -10.29 2.09
CA PHE A 212 3.09 -11.30 2.93
C PHE A 212 3.60 -12.69 2.58
N TYR A 213 3.83 -13.54 3.56
CA TYR A 213 4.29 -14.92 3.37
C TYR A 213 3.78 -15.87 4.43
N CYS A 214 3.51 -17.11 4.02
CA CYS A 214 3.14 -18.21 4.90
C CYS A 214 4.33 -18.63 5.76
N SER A 215 4.12 -18.82 7.05
CA SER A 215 5.14 -19.21 8.04
C SER A 215 4.51 -19.99 9.17
N LEU A 216 5.32 -20.30 10.16
CA LEU A 216 4.89 -20.86 11.44
C LEU A 216 5.22 -19.86 12.56
N ASP A 217 4.57 -20.04 13.70
CA ASP A 217 4.88 -19.29 14.92
C ASP A 217 6.33 -19.54 15.40
N GLY A 218 6.74 -18.88 16.49
CA GLY A 218 8.10 -19.04 17.05
C GLY A 218 8.40 -20.46 17.54
N ARG A 219 7.38 -21.23 17.90
CA ARG A 219 7.48 -22.62 18.35
C ARG A 219 7.33 -23.62 17.19
N LYS A 220 7.11 -23.12 15.95
CA LYS A 220 6.88 -23.91 14.72
C LYS A 220 5.69 -24.87 14.78
N GLN A 221 4.69 -24.55 15.60
CA GLN A 221 3.51 -25.40 15.82
C GLN A 221 2.30 -24.91 15.05
N PHE A 222 2.09 -23.60 14.96
CA PHE A 222 0.89 -23.02 14.38
C PHE A 222 1.20 -22.19 13.14
N PHE A 223 0.29 -22.28 12.16
CA PHE A 223 0.33 -21.45 10.98
C PHE A 223 0.28 -19.96 11.33
N ARG A 224 1.12 -19.17 10.70
CA ARG A 224 1.19 -17.74 10.87
C ARG A 224 1.46 -17.02 9.57
N VAL A 225 0.69 -15.99 9.30
CA VAL A 225 1.01 -15.03 8.25
C VAL A 225 2.02 -14.03 8.80
N LYS A 226 3.14 -13.89 8.14
CA LYS A 226 4.17 -12.91 8.48
C LYS A 226 4.33 -11.90 7.36
N VAL A 227 4.81 -10.72 7.72
CA VAL A 227 5.07 -9.63 6.78
C VAL A 227 6.54 -9.21 6.84
N LYS A 228 7.03 -8.74 5.73
CA LYS A 228 8.34 -8.09 5.61
C LYS A 228 8.25 -6.91 4.67
N THR A 229 9.17 -5.96 4.77
CA THR A 229 9.25 -4.83 3.83
C THR A 229 9.43 -5.35 2.41
N ASP A 230 8.64 -4.85 1.47
CA ASP A 230 8.80 -5.16 0.05
C ASP A 230 10.22 -4.82 -0.44
N ARG A 231 10.83 -5.77 -1.15
CA ARG A 231 12.23 -5.65 -1.59
C ARG A 231 12.43 -4.48 -2.56
N LYS A 232 11.47 -4.24 -3.46
CA LYS A 232 11.57 -3.15 -4.45
C LYS A 232 11.50 -1.79 -3.74
N LYS A 233 10.60 -1.66 -2.76
CA LYS A 233 10.47 -0.44 -1.93
C LYS A 233 11.71 -0.19 -1.07
N LEU A 234 12.29 -1.22 -0.47
CA LEU A 234 13.53 -1.13 0.31
C LEU A 234 14.70 -0.66 -0.57
N ILE A 235 14.89 -1.30 -1.73
CA ILE A 235 15.96 -0.95 -2.67
C ILE A 235 15.77 0.48 -3.20
N SER A 236 14.56 0.87 -3.56
CA SER A 236 14.24 2.22 -4.04
C SER A 236 14.62 3.29 -3.01
N LYS A 237 14.28 3.08 -1.73
CA LYS A 237 14.67 4.00 -0.64
C LYS A 237 16.19 4.09 -0.48
N LEU A 238 16.90 2.96 -0.54
CA LEU A 238 18.37 2.94 -0.47
C LEU A 238 19.01 3.63 -1.67
N LYS A 239 18.47 3.47 -2.88
CA LYS A 239 18.94 4.20 -4.07
C LYS A 239 18.78 5.71 -3.88
N LYS A 240 17.62 6.19 -3.41
CA LYS A 240 17.38 7.60 -3.11
C LYS A 240 18.36 8.12 -2.05
N LEU A 241 18.60 7.36 -0.98
CA LEU A 241 19.59 7.71 0.05
C LEU A 241 21.02 7.79 -0.52
N ASN A 242 21.39 6.83 -1.37
CA ASN A 242 22.71 6.79 -2.01
C ASN A 242 22.96 8.03 -2.90
N ILE A 243 21.96 8.41 -3.72
CA ILE A 243 22.04 9.62 -4.56
C ILE A 243 22.18 10.86 -3.68
N TRP A 244 21.31 11.01 -2.69
CA TRP A 244 21.36 12.15 -1.79
C TRP A 244 22.70 12.27 -1.06
N LEU A 245 23.26 11.18 -0.55
CA LEU A 245 24.57 11.16 0.10
C LEU A 245 25.70 11.52 -0.87
N LYS A 246 25.62 11.12 -2.15
CA LYS A 246 26.57 11.49 -3.19
C LYS A 246 26.61 13.01 -3.38
N GLU A 247 25.46 13.62 -3.47
CA GLU A 247 25.31 15.07 -3.72
C GLU A 247 25.69 15.91 -2.49
N HIS A 248 25.33 15.43 -1.29
CA HIS A 248 25.46 16.20 -0.05
C HIS A 248 26.63 15.73 0.85
N ARG A 249 27.57 14.92 0.32
CA ARG A 249 28.69 14.40 1.12
C ARG A 249 29.59 15.49 1.72
N HIS A 250 29.58 16.70 1.16
CA HIS A 250 30.38 17.85 1.62
C HIS A 250 29.83 18.50 2.89
N LEU A 251 28.55 18.27 3.23
CA LEU A 251 27.92 18.84 4.41
C LEU A 251 28.56 18.37 5.72
N PRO A 252 28.43 19.13 6.83
CA PRO A 252 28.85 18.67 8.15
C PRO A 252 28.25 17.28 8.51
N VAL A 253 29.04 16.40 9.11
CA VAL A 253 28.62 15.03 9.47
C VAL A 253 27.34 15.02 10.30
N LYS A 254 27.22 15.95 11.25
CA LYS A 254 26.06 16.12 12.11
C LYS A 254 24.77 16.32 11.30
N GLU A 255 24.83 17.15 10.25
CA GLU A 255 23.67 17.44 9.40
C GLU A 255 23.28 16.22 8.55
N ILE A 256 24.27 15.53 7.97
CA ILE A 256 24.05 14.30 7.22
C ILE A 256 23.35 13.25 8.08
N ILE A 257 23.86 13.03 9.30
CA ILE A 257 23.28 12.04 10.22
C ILE A 257 21.89 12.46 10.68
N LYS A 258 21.65 13.76 10.94
CA LYS A 258 20.32 14.28 11.25
C LYS A 258 19.32 13.95 10.13
N ARG A 259 19.72 14.15 8.87
CA ARG A 259 18.87 13.84 7.70
C ARG A 259 18.61 12.35 7.54
N ILE A 260 19.64 11.50 7.72
CA ILE A 260 19.47 10.05 7.70
C ILE A 260 18.51 9.62 8.80
N ASN A 261 18.67 10.14 10.02
CA ASN A 261 17.80 9.80 11.15
C ASN A 261 16.34 10.21 10.92
N GLN A 262 16.07 11.32 10.23
CA GLN A 262 14.71 11.66 9.78
C GLN A 262 14.14 10.59 8.86
N GLY A 263 14.93 10.13 7.88
CA GLY A 263 14.56 9.06 6.97
C GLY A 263 14.34 7.71 7.66
N LEU A 264 15.22 7.36 8.61
CA LEU A 264 15.10 6.16 9.44
C LEU A 264 13.84 6.20 10.32
N ARG A 265 13.56 7.34 10.97
CA ARG A 265 12.35 7.52 11.78
C ARG A 265 11.08 7.25 10.99
N GLY A 266 10.94 7.89 9.82
CA GLY A 266 9.79 7.66 8.93
C GLY A 266 9.72 6.22 8.42
N HIS A 267 10.88 5.59 8.15
CA HIS A 267 10.92 4.18 7.76
C HIS A 267 10.44 3.25 8.88
N TYR A 268 10.86 3.50 10.13
CA TYR A 268 10.46 2.69 11.28
C TYR A 268 9.01 2.95 11.71
N GLN A 269 8.50 4.17 11.53
CA GLN A 269 7.08 4.46 11.76
C GLN A 269 6.17 3.67 10.82
N TYR A 270 6.55 3.55 9.55
CA TYR A 270 5.76 2.83 8.56
C TYR A 270 5.97 1.33 8.61
N TYR A 271 7.22 0.87 8.58
CA TYR A 271 7.58 -0.54 8.48
C TYR A 271 7.84 -1.22 9.82
N GLY A 272 7.75 -0.51 10.93
CA GLY A 272 7.98 -1.01 12.29
C GLY A 272 6.83 -1.87 12.82
N VAL A 273 6.47 -2.90 12.08
CA VAL A 273 5.40 -3.85 12.44
C VAL A 273 5.97 -5.18 12.90
N THR A 274 5.17 -5.95 13.63
CA THR A 274 5.56 -7.29 14.10
C THR A 274 6.10 -8.15 12.95
N ASP A 275 7.11 -8.99 13.25
CA ASP A 275 7.80 -9.91 12.33
C ASP A 275 8.71 -9.24 11.28
N ASN A 276 8.78 -7.90 11.20
CA ASN A 276 9.59 -7.19 10.19
C ASN A 276 10.97 -6.72 10.68
N THR A 277 11.39 -7.07 11.89
CA THR A 277 12.66 -6.62 12.51
C THR A 277 13.86 -6.83 11.59
N ARG A 278 13.98 -8.02 10.98
CA ARG A 278 15.10 -8.35 10.07
C ARG A 278 15.20 -7.40 8.88
N SER A 279 14.08 -6.97 8.31
CA SER A 279 14.09 -6.02 7.18
C SER A 279 14.53 -4.63 7.62
N LEU A 280 14.13 -4.20 8.83
CA LEU A 280 14.52 -2.92 9.40
C LEU A 280 16.02 -2.89 9.75
N GLU A 281 16.54 -3.96 10.35
CA GLU A 281 17.97 -4.11 10.66
C GLU A 281 18.80 -4.11 9.38
N ARG A 282 18.35 -4.84 8.33
CA ARG A 282 18.99 -4.84 7.02
C ARG A 282 19.03 -3.44 6.41
N PHE A 283 17.93 -2.69 6.51
CA PHE A 283 17.88 -1.31 6.01
C PHE A 283 18.89 -0.42 6.74
N LEU A 284 18.96 -0.49 8.07
CA LEU A 284 19.94 0.24 8.89
C LEU A 284 21.37 -0.14 8.52
N TYR A 285 21.66 -1.43 8.38
CA TYR A 285 22.99 -1.92 8.00
C TYR A 285 23.43 -1.36 6.65
N MET A 286 22.55 -1.41 5.64
CA MET A 286 22.85 -0.86 4.32
C MET A 286 22.98 0.67 4.34
N ALA A 287 22.16 1.37 5.13
CA ALA A 287 22.28 2.82 5.30
C ALA A 287 23.62 3.22 5.95
N LYS A 288 24.09 2.46 6.97
CA LYS A 288 25.43 2.62 7.55
C LYS A 288 26.54 2.45 6.51
N GLY A 289 26.45 1.41 5.68
CA GLY A 289 27.43 1.15 4.62
C GLY A 289 27.47 2.28 3.58
N LEU A 290 26.31 2.84 3.21
CA LEU A 290 26.25 3.99 2.30
C LEU A 290 26.85 5.25 2.93
N LEU A 291 26.58 5.52 4.20
CA LEU A 291 27.16 6.64 4.92
C LEU A 291 28.70 6.52 5.00
N PHE A 292 29.21 5.35 5.40
CA PHE A 292 30.62 5.03 5.42
C PHE A 292 31.30 5.27 4.07
N LYS A 293 30.68 4.73 3.00
CA LYS A 293 31.17 4.88 1.63
C LYS A 293 31.32 6.36 1.24
N TRP A 294 30.32 7.20 1.52
CA TRP A 294 30.34 8.57 1.04
C TRP A 294 31.13 9.52 1.94
N LEU A 295 31.26 9.24 3.21
CA LEU A 295 32.21 9.98 4.09
C LEU A 295 33.66 9.72 3.68
N ASN A 296 34.02 8.49 3.30
CA ASN A 296 35.34 8.16 2.79
C ASN A 296 35.62 8.65 1.37
N ARG A 297 34.61 9.21 0.68
CA ARG A 297 34.76 9.81 -0.66
C ARG A 297 34.70 11.34 -0.66
N ARG A 298 34.94 11.96 0.48
CA ARG A 298 35.07 13.43 0.59
C ARG A 298 36.42 13.97 0.08
N SER A 299 37.42 13.12 0.19
CA SER A 299 38.79 13.41 -0.30
C SER A 299 39.30 12.23 -1.08
N GLN A 300 40.46 12.36 -1.72
CA GLN A 300 41.13 11.25 -2.42
C GLN A 300 41.77 10.25 -1.43
N ARG A 301 41.96 10.65 -0.18
CA ARG A 301 42.48 9.76 0.88
C ARG A 301 41.34 9.13 1.65
N ARG A 302 41.49 7.83 2.04
CA ARG A 302 40.59 7.16 2.97
C ARG A 302 40.63 7.84 4.33
N SER A 303 39.49 8.36 4.79
CA SER A 303 39.39 9.15 6.03
C SER A 303 39.15 8.32 7.27
N PHE A 304 38.50 7.16 7.11
CA PHE A 304 38.13 6.28 8.23
C PHE A 304 38.22 4.81 7.80
N ASP A 305 38.66 3.95 8.70
CA ASP A 305 38.31 2.53 8.67
C ASP A 305 36.94 2.29 9.31
N TRP A 306 36.50 1.04 9.38
CA TRP A 306 35.15 0.72 9.92
C TRP A 306 35.07 0.91 11.43
N GLU A 307 36.16 0.65 12.14
CA GLU A 307 36.25 0.81 13.58
C GLU A 307 36.23 2.29 13.98
N GLU A 308 37.06 3.10 13.34
CA GLU A 308 37.08 4.56 13.52
C GLU A 308 35.74 5.20 13.16
N PHE A 309 35.10 4.76 12.06
CA PHE A 309 33.77 5.23 11.70
C PHE A 309 32.75 4.88 12.80
N SER A 310 32.80 3.65 13.33
CA SER A 310 31.84 3.19 14.35
C SER A 310 32.05 3.89 15.69
N THR A 311 33.29 4.09 16.11
CA THR A 311 33.62 4.68 17.41
C THR A 311 33.57 6.21 17.39
N ARG A 312 34.22 6.84 16.43
CA ARG A 312 34.34 8.32 16.37
C ARG A 312 33.08 8.95 15.77
N ILE A 313 32.58 8.45 14.64
CA ILE A 313 31.46 9.09 13.97
C ILE A 313 30.14 8.66 14.57
N LEU A 314 29.84 7.35 14.61
CA LEU A 314 28.58 6.85 15.13
C LEU A 314 28.51 6.86 16.67
N GLY A 315 29.67 6.92 17.36
CA GLY A 315 29.71 7.14 18.81
C GLY A 315 29.24 8.55 19.19
N LEU A 316 29.67 9.58 18.43
CA LEU A 316 29.24 10.98 18.64
C LEU A 316 27.85 11.27 18.05
N PHE A 317 27.54 10.70 16.90
CA PHE A 317 26.29 10.93 16.16
C PHE A 317 25.64 9.60 15.81
N PRO A 318 24.89 8.97 16.73
CA PRO A 318 24.32 7.64 16.49
C PRO A 318 23.19 7.67 15.48
N LEU A 319 23.12 6.63 14.66
CA LEU A 319 21.95 6.35 13.85
C LEU A 319 20.85 5.69 14.69
N LEU A 320 19.60 6.07 14.42
CA LEU A 320 18.44 5.52 15.11
C LEU A 320 18.34 4.01 14.88
N ARG A 321 18.17 3.27 15.96
CA ARG A 321 17.95 1.82 15.91
C ARG A 321 16.50 1.52 15.54
N PRO A 322 16.24 0.40 14.84
CA PRO A 322 14.89 -0.01 14.51
C PRO A 322 14.09 -0.38 15.75
N THR A 323 12.81 -0.01 15.73
CA THR A 323 11.86 -0.36 16.80
C THR A 323 10.56 -0.83 16.17
N ILE A 324 9.93 -1.85 16.76
CA ILE A 324 8.58 -2.27 16.41
C ILE A 324 7.59 -1.32 17.08
N LYS A 325 6.70 -0.71 16.31
CA LYS A 325 5.72 0.28 16.74
C LYS A 325 4.31 -0.27 16.78
N VAL A 326 4.00 -1.20 15.87
CA VAL A 326 2.64 -1.69 15.64
C VAL A 326 2.62 -3.21 15.75
N SER A 327 1.72 -3.73 16.60
CA SER A 327 1.39 -5.14 16.61
C SER A 327 0.37 -5.45 15.52
N LEU A 328 0.63 -6.48 14.70
CA LEU A 328 -0.31 -7.00 13.71
C LEU A 328 -1.23 -8.08 14.31
N PHE A 329 -1.13 -8.36 15.60
CA PHE A 329 -1.94 -9.35 16.29
C PHE A 329 -2.74 -8.66 17.38
N TYR A 330 -4.05 -8.94 17.41
CA TYR A 330 -4.84 -8.63 18.60
C TYR A 330 -4.39 -9.56 19.73
N ARG A 331 -4.20 -8.99 20.90
CA ARG A 331 -4.03 -9.77 22.12
C ARG A 331 -5.35 -10.41 22.54
#